data_f03ece41214ac0d90f9265544b1d478a
#
_entry.id   f03ece41214ac0d90f9265544b1d478a
#
_cell.length_a   1.000
_cell.length_b   1.000
_cell.length_c   1.000
_cell.angle_alpha   90.00
_cell.angle_beta   90.00
_cell.angle_gamma   90.00
#
_symmetry.space_group_name_H-M   'P 1'
#
loop_
_entity.id
_entity.type
_entity.pdbx_description
1 polymer ?
#
loop_
_entity_poly.entity_id
_entity_poly.type
_entity_poly.pdbx_seq_one_letter_code
_entity_poly.pdbx_strand_id
1 'polypeptide(L)'
;MNGKRAHAGIVLSGIGGKFRVETEDGNILICTARGVLRRGGGKLLPGDRVTVETCTDIKLSDGTHTEDSTVKKSGASFPGTDGTARDGSDGVISELIPRKNELIRPPLANLERIFAVISSAFPEPSTLLADKLITIAEHEGIEPIIVISKRDLSPENAERLTDIYIRCGFTSFSLSSATGEGVDTLRDYIAHYCADGISTFAGVSGAGKSTLLNALFPSLELKTGELSEKLARGKNTTRTSELFSLDSLLGTQAAALSVGSHGYIADTPGFSMIDFTRYDYYELADLPHVFREFEPYLANCRYSRCTHTCEDGCAVLEAVKTGAIPKTRHESYLSIYADLKDKRRWKK
;
A
#
# COMPACT_ATOMS: atom_id res chain seq x y z
N MET A 1 42.86 6.77 7.93
CA MET A 1 41.87 6.78 6.85
C MET A 1 40.62 6.17 7.43
N ASN A 2 39.63 6.99 7.85
CA ASN A 2 38.33 6.47 8.32
C ASN A 2 37.58 5.89 7.11
N GLY A 3 37.60 4.56 7.02
CA GLY A 3 36.90 3.86 5.95
C GLY A 3 35.38 4.08 6.09
N LYS A 4 34.78 4.76 5.13
CA LYS A 4 33.33 4.78 4.98
C LYS A 4 32.88 3.39 4.57
N ARG A 5 31.87 2.85 5.25
CA ARG A 5 31.19 1.63 4.81
C ARG A 5 29.88 1.99 4.14
N ALA A 6 29.59 1.33 3.04
CA ALA A 6 28.31 1.46 2.32
C ALA A 6 27.46 0.23 2.62
N HIS A 7 26.20 0.46 2.98
CA HIS A 7 25.21 -0.56 3.26
C HIS A 7 24.00 -0.35 2.36
N ALA A 8 23.50 -1.40 1.76
CA ALA A 8 22.18 -1.36 1.13
C ALA A 8 21.11 -1.38 2.22
N GLY A 9 19.98 -0.71 1.97
CA GLY A 9 18.90 -0.65 2.93
C GLY A 9 17.59 -0.17 2.32
N ILE A 10 16.52 -0.22 3.13
CA ILE A 10 15.19 0.22 2.77
C ILE A 10 14.71 1.34 3.71
N VAL A 11 14.10 2.38 3.16
CA VAL A 11 13.52 3.48 3.93
C VAL A 11 12.22 3.00 4.58
N LEU A 12 12.19 2.91 5.90
CA LEU A 12 10.99 2.53 6.66
C LEU A 12 10.04 3.72 6.86
N SER A 13 10.58 4.90 7.17
CA SER A 13 9.80 6.13 7.36
C SER A 13 10.68 7.36 7.26
N GLY A 14 10.06 8.55 7.07
CA GLY A 14 10.81 9.81 7.00
C GLY A 14 10.05 10.99 7.60
N ILE A 15 10.66 11.70 8.53
CA ILE A 15 10.11 12.89 9.21
C ILE A 15 11.18 13.97 9.33
N GLY A 16 10.86 15.20 8.91
CA GLY A 16 11.73 16.35 9.14
C GLY A 16 13.13 16.26 8.50
N GLY A 17 13.27 15.49 7.40
CA GLY A 17 14.54 15.29 6.71
C GLY A 17 15.44 14.22 7.33
N LYS A 18 14.96 13.52 8.36
CA LYS A 18 15.54 12.30 8.91
C LYS A 18 14.75 11.09 8.45
N PHE A 19 15.44 9.99 8.13
CA PHE A 19 14.88 8.76 7.59
C PHE A 19 15.30 7.58 8.47
N ARG A 20 14.36 6.73 8.83
CA ARG A 20 14.66 5.42 9.39
C ARG A 20 14.94 4.48 8.24
N VAL A 21 16.09 3.87 8.24
CA VAL A 21 16.52 2.93 7.20
C VAL A 21 16.89 1.63 7.86
N GLU A 22 16.33 0.53 7.40
CA GLU A 22 16.77 -0.82 7.76
C GLU A 22 17.77 -1.29 6.73
N THR A 23 18.96 -1.69 7.20
CA THR A 23 20.02 -2.24 6.36
C THR A 23 19.80 -3.74 6.12
N GLU A 24 20.46 -4.31 5.10
CA GLU A 24 20.40 -5.76 4.83
C GLU A 24 20.85 -6.62 6.02
N ASP A 25 21.68 -6.07 6.92
CA ASP A 25 22.09 -6.73 8.15
C ASP A 25 21.03 -6.65 9.27
N GLY A 26 19.84 -6.09 9.00
CA GLY A 26 18.74 -5.93 9.95
C GLY A 26 18.91 -4.78 10.95
N ASN A 27 19.94 -3.92 10.79
CA ASN A 27 20.13 -2.77 11.66
C ASN A 27 19.26 -1.59 11.23
N ILE A 28 18.61 -0.93 12.18
CA ILE A 28 17.83 0.28 11.94
C ILE A 28 18.68 1.51 12.22
N LEU A 29 18.90 2.34 11.19
CA LEU A 29 19.70 3.54 11.24
C LEU A 29 18.84 4.79 11.06
N ILE A 30 19.17 5.86 11.79
CA ILE A 30 18.62 7.20 11.54
C ILE A 30 19.57 7.92 10.58
N CYS A 31 19.09 8.16 9.36
CA CYS A 31 19.89 8.72 8.28
C CYS A 31 19.41 10.09 7.83
N THR A 32 20.34 10.88 7.28
CA THR A 32 20.01 12.09 6.51
C THR A 32 20.30 11.85 5.03
N ALA A 33 19.68 12.61 4.12
CA ALA A 33 19.96 12.47 2.69
C ALA A 33 21.01 13.47 2.21
N ARG A 34 21.90 13.07 1.29
CA ARG A 34 22.84 13.99 0.62
C ARG A 34 22.10 15.13 -0.07
N GLY A 35 22.75 16.29 -0.12
CA GLY A 35 22.21 17.49 -0.73
C GLY A 35 21.81 17.34 -2.20
N VAL A 36 22.47 16.46 -2.95
CA VAL A 36 22.15 16.14 -4.36
C VAL A 36 20.79 15.45 -4.45
N LEU A 37 20.48 14.49 -3.58
CA LEU A 37 19.18 13.81 -3.53
C LEU A 37 18.06 14.79 -3.14
N ARG A 38 18.35 15.77 -2.28
CA ARG A 38 17.40 16.83 -1.89
C ARG A 38 17.11 17.82 -3.01
N ARG A 39 18.10 18.10 -3.90
CA ARG A 39 17.98 19.08 -5.00
C ARG A 39 17.47 18.47 -6.29
N GLY A 40 17.64 17.15 -6.50
CA GLY A 40 17.25 16.43 -7.71
C GLY A 40 15.75 16.19 -7.87
N GLY A 41 14.90 16.83 -7.03
CA GLY A 41 13.43 16.79 -7.16
C GLY A 41 12.76 15.50 -6.66
N GLY A 42 13.50 14.44 -6.35
CA GLY A 42 12.96 13.19 -5.82
C GLY A 42 12.80 13.22 -4.31
N LYS A 43 11.57 13.27 -3.80
CA LYS A 43 11.31 13.06 -2.39
C LYS A 43 11.57 11.58 -2.06
N LEU A 44 12.39 11.31 -1.02
CA LEU A 44 12.52 9.95 -0.49
C LEU A 44 11.20 9.50 0.14
N LEU A 45 10.80 8.29 -0.21
CA LEU A 45 9.53 7.69 0.21
C LEU A 45 9.80 6.43 1.07
N PRO A 46 8.90 6.07 1.97
CA PRO A 46 8.92 4.73 2.54
C PRO A 46 8.84 3.69 1.42
N GLY A 47 9.69 2.67 1.50
CA GLY A 47 9.87 1.67 0.46
C GLY A 47 11.00 1.95 -0.53
N ASP A 48 11.63 3.13 -0.49
CA ASP A 48 12.81 3.39 -1.31
C ASP A 48 13.96 2.47 -0.91
N ARG A 49 14.61 1.87 -1.90
CA ARG A 49 15.87 1.16 -1.74
C ARG A 49 17.02 2.16 -1.87
N VAL A 50 17.92 2.16 -0.92
CA VAL A 50 18.97 3.19 -0.82
C VAL A 50 20.33 2.59 -0.45
N THR A 51 21.38 3.35 -0.77
CA THR A 51 22.73 3.09 -0.23
C THR A 51 22.98 4.10 0.90
N VAL A 52 23.36 3.59 2.08
CA VAL A 52 23.71 4.37 3.27
C VAL A 52 25.21 4.30 3.51
N GLU A 53 25.86 5.45 3.69
CA GLU A 53 27.26 5.54 4.13
C GLU A 53 27.31 5.82 5.62
N THR A 54 28.08 5.02 6.36
CA THR A 54 28.37 5.19 7.80
C THR A 54 29.85 5.52 8.01
N CYS A 55 30.17 6.29 9.05
CA CYS A 55 31.53 6.75 9.33
C CYS A 55 32.29 5.86 10.33
N THR A 56 31.64 4.88 10.97
CA THR A 56 32.22 4.01 12.01
C THR A 56 31.57 2.63 12.00
N ASP A 57 32.27 1.65 12.59
CA ASP A 57 31.66 0.34 12.89
C ASP A 57 30.42 0.55 13.78
N ILE A 58 29.27 0.13 13.27
CA ILE A 58 28.02 0.14 14.02
C ILE A 58 28.23 -0.81 15.18
N LYS A 59 28.24 -0.29 16.43
CA LYS A 59 28.18 -1.15 17.60
C LYS A 59 26.80 -1.78 17.62
N LEU A 60 26.74 -3.08 17.36
CA LEU A 60 25.53 -3.89 17.53
C LEU A 60 25.04 -3.70 18.97
N SER A 61 23.87 -3.11 19.16
CA SER A 61 23.17 -3.19 20.43
C SER A 61 22.63 -4.60 20.56
N ASP A 62 23.27 -5.41 21.38
CA ASP A 62 22.72 -6.71 21.81
C ASP A 62 21.32 -6.47 22.39
N GLY A 63 20.34 -7.20 21.83
CA GLY A 63 18.93 -7.01 22.12
C GLY A 63 18.56 -7.38 23.56
N THR A 64 18.73 -6.42 24.46
CA THR A 64 18.13 -6.47 25.81
C THR A 64 17.38 -5.18 26.05
N HIS A 65 16.08 -5.21 25.74
CA HIS A 65 15.16 -4.18 26.20
C HIS A 65 14.95 -4.30 27.70
N THR A 66 15.54 -3.43 28.50
CA THR A 66 15.08 -3.14 29.86
C THR A 66 14.03 -2.03 29.75
N GLU A 67 12.80 -2.34 30.13
CA GLU A 67 11.73 -1.39 30.34
C GLU A 67 12.13 -0.38 31.43
N ASP A 68 12.24 0.90 31.06
CA ASP A 68 12.17 1.97 32.06
C ASP A 68 11.09 2.98 31.64
N SER A 69 10.07 2.99 32.49
CA SER A 69 8.84 3.74 32.36
C SER A 69 9.02 5.13 32.93
N THR A 70 9.30 6.12 32.07
CA THR A 70 8.90 7.53 32.29
C THR A 70 9.15 8.38 31.04
N VAL A 71 8.17 8.45 30.12
CA VAL A 71 8.24 9.38 29.00
C VAL A 71 7.28 10.54 29.21
N LYS A 72 7.83 11.70 29.48
CA LYS A 72 7.12 12.98 29.44
C LYS A 72 6.71 13.30 28.00
N LYS A 73 5.43 13.65 27.81
CA LYS A 73 4.84 14.11 26.56
C LYS A 73 5.47 15.42 26.09
N SER A 74 6.26 15.37 25.01
CA SER A 74 6.49 16.54 24.14
C SER A 74 7.15 16.08 22.84
N GLY A 75 6.51 16.34 21.68
CA GLY A 75 7.03 16.31 20.30
C GLY A 75 7.79 15.05 19.89
N ALA A 76 7.36 14.41 18.80
CA ALA A 76 7.99 13.21 18.24
C ALA A 76 9.50 13.42 18.04
N SER A 77 10.30 12.98 19.00
CA SER A 77 11.75 12.83 18.90
C SER A 77 12.07 11.35 18.95
N PHE A 78 12.80 10.88 17.94
CA PHE A 78 13.35 9.55 17.94
C PHE A 78 14.39 9.41 19.06
N PRO A 79 14.45 8.27 19.80
CA PRO A 79 15.51 8.06 20.78
C PRO A 79 16.87 8.05 20.06
N GLY A 80 17.82 8.87 20.54
CA GLY A 80 19.14 8.98 19.97
C GLY A 80 19.98 7.75 20.33
N THR A 81 20.72 7.24 19.34
CA THR A 81 21.82 6.31 19.54
C THR A 81 23.14 7.10 19.55
N ASP A 82 24.00 6.85 20.52
CA ASP A 82 25.30 7.53 20.70
C ASP A 82 26.28 7.14 19.58
N GLY A 83 26.42 8.01 18.58
CA GLY A 83 27.37 7.78 17.47
C GLY A 83 27.55 8.99 16.55
N THR A 84 28.27 9.96 16.98
CA THR A 84 29.07 10.99 16.27
C THR A 84 28.79 11.37 14.82
N ALA A 85 27.56 11.68 14.44
CA ALA A 85 27.32 12.66 13.40
C ALA A 85 26.97 13.99 14.07
N ARG A 86 27.45 15.12 13.56
CA ARG A 86 27.23 16.46 14.14
C ARG A 86 25.76 16.86 14.26
N ASP A 87 24.83 16.08 13.68
CA ASP A 87 23.38 16.27 13.68
C ASP A 87 22.58 15.12 14.34
N GLY A 88 23.27 14.16 14.99
CA GLY A 88 22.66 13.00 15.62
C GLY A 88 22.08 12.00 14.61
N SER A 89 22.65 11.84 13.40
CA SER A 89 22.35 10.79 12.45
C SER A 89 23.43 9.70 12.46
N ASP A 90 23.02 8.44 12.24
CA ASP A 90 23.90 7.27 12.21
C ASP A 90 24.59 7.11 10.85
N GLY A 91 23.95 7.66 9.80
CA GLY A 91 24.43 7.53 8.43
C GLY A 91 23.86 8.58 7.47
N VAL A 92 24.37 8.56 6.25
CA VAL A 92 23.95 9.43 5.17
C VAL A 92 23.52 8.59 3.97
N ILE A 93 22.26 8.79 3.51
CA ILE A 93 21.78 8.22 2.26
C ILE A 93 22.54 8.88 1.11
N SER A 94 23.36 8.09 0.43
CA SER A 94 24.25 8.54 -0.64
C SER A 94 23.65 8.34 -2.04
N GLU A 95 22.78 7.33 -2.20
CA GLU A 95 22.19 6.95 -3.46
C GLU A 95 20.75 6.46 -3.27
N LEU A 96 19.88 6.76 -4.23
CA LEU A 96 18.53 6.22 -4.37
C LEU A 96 18.53 5.24 -5.54
N ILE A 97 18.18 4.00 -5.28
CA ILE A 97 18.04 2.96 -6.30
C ILE A 97 16.76 3.24 -7.11
N PRO A 98 16.75 3.08 -8.45
CA PRO A 98 15.55 3.29 -9.26
C PRO A 98 14.34 2.51 -8.73
N ARG A 99 13.21 3.20 -8.63
CA ARG A 99 11.95 2.61 -8.18
C ARG A 99 11.37 1.68 -9.23
N LYS A 100 10.77 0.57 -8.82
CA LYS A 100 9.95 -0.30 -9.65
C LYS A 100 8.61 0.38 -9.99
N ASN A 101 7.99 0.96 -8.97
CA ASN A 101 6.75 1.72 -9.04
C ASN A 101 6.67 2.74 -7.91
N GLU A 102 5.69 3.64 -8.02
CA GLU A 102 5.45 4.68 -7.01
C GLU A 102 3.95 4.96 -6.90
N LEU A 103 3.40 4.94 -5.69
CA LEU A 103 2.07 5.46 -5.44
C LEU A 103 2.13 6.94 -5.07
N ILE A 104 1.28 7.75 -5.73
CA ILE A 104 1.16 9.19 -5.45
C ILE A 104 0.49 9.43 -4.09
N ARG A 105 -0.51 8.60 -3.74
CA ARG A 105 -1.27 8.69 -2.49
C ARG A 105 -1.74 7.32 -2.00
N PRO A 106 -1.33 6.94 -0.78
CA PRO A 106 -0.25 7.54 0.00
C PRO A 106 1.09 7.40 -0.72
N PRO A 107 2.06 8.30 -0.46
CA PRO A 107 3.35 8.23 -1.12
C PRO A 107 4.14 7.02 -0.60
N LEU A 108 4.30 6.00 -1.43
CA LEU A 108 5.03 4.76 -1.20
C LEU A 108 5.76 4.35 -2.47
N ALA A 109 6.90 3.68 -2.31
CA ALA A 109 7.68 3.16 -3.41
C ALA A 109 7.83 1.64 -3.34
N ASN A 110 8.07 1.00 -4.50
CA ASN A 110 8.41 -0.41 -4.63
C ASN A 110 7.38 -1.38 -4.04
N LEU A 111 6.09 -1.09 -4.22
CA LEU A 111 5.01 -1.97 -3.79
C LEU A 111 4.91 -3.22 -4.68
N GLU A 112 4.69 -4.37 -4.06
CA GLU A 112 4.40 -5.63 -4.73
C GLU A 112 2.90 -5.93 -4.73
N ARG A 113 2.20 -5.64 -3.62
CA ARG A 113 0.78 -5.97 -3.45
C ARG A 113 0.02 -4.88 -2.74
N ILE A 114 -1.27 -4.78 -3.10
CA ILE A 114 -2.21 -3.91 -2.43
C ILE A 114 -3.48 -4.69 -2.05
N PHE A 115 -3.78 -4.76 -0.75
CA PHE A 115 -5.00 -5.38 -0.24
C PHE A 115 -6.14 -4.36 -0.27
N ALA A 116 -7.00 -4.46 -1.26
CA ALA A 116 -8.17 -3.59 -1.42
C ALA A 116 -9.31 -4.07 -0.53
N VAL A 117 -9.55 -3.37 0.58
CA VAL A 117 -10.56 -3.72 1.59
C VAL A 117 -11.89 -3.08 1.27
N ILE A 118 -12.90 -3.92 1.03
CA ILE A 118 -14.29 -3.55 0.73
C ILE A 118 -15.18 -4.09 1.85
N SER A 119 -16.00 -3.24 2.46
CA SER A 119 -17.00 -3.71 3.42
C SER A 119 -18.17 -4.41 2.70
N SER A 120 -18.65 -5.54 3.22
CA SER A 120 -19.86 -6.19 2.69
C SER A 120 -21.16 -5.49 3.12
N ALA A 121 -21.12 -4.64 4.16
CA ALA A 121 -22.27 -3.97 4.74
C ALA A 121 -22.06 -2.47 4.91
N PHE A 122 -21.53 -2.02 6.05
CA PHE A 122 -21.35 -0.60 6.37
C PHE A 122 -19.84 -0.24 6.49
N PRO A 123 -19.38 0.89 5.90
CA PRO A 123 -20.14 1.76 4.99
C PRO A 123 -20.66 1.01 3.77
N GLU A 124 -21.70 1.54 3.12
CA GLU A 124 -22.26 0.91 1.92
C GLU A 124 -21.15 0.53 0.92
N PRO A 125 -21.17 -0.70 0.42
CA PRO A 125 -20.11 -1.18 -0.47
C PRO A 125 -19.98 -0.31 -1.71
N SER A 126 -18.85 0.35 -1.87
CA SER A 126 -18.53 1.12 -3.08
C SER A 126 -17.53 0.34 -3.92
N THR A 127 -18.02 -0.41 -4.91
CA THR A 127 -17.15 -1.08 -5.89
C THR A 127 -16.36 -0.08 -6.70
N LEU A 128 -16.93 1.08 -7.05
CA LEU A 128 -16.25 2.12 -7.83
C LEU A 128 -14.96 2.61 -7.17
N LEU A 129 -14.95 2.83 -5.84
CA LEU A 129 -13.73 3.28 -5.16
C LEU A 129 -12.66 2.19 -5.10
N ALA A 130 -13.08 0.93 -4.91
CA ALA A 130 -12.17 -0.20 -4.99
C ALA A 130 -11.64 -0.38 -6.41
N ASP A 131 -12.49 -0.26 -7.43
CA ASP A 131 -12.11 -0.39 -8.83
C ASP A 131 -11.15 0.72 -9.26
N LYS A 132 -11.34 1.95 -8.80
CA LYS A 132 -10.38 3.04 -9.00
C LYS A 132 -9.01 2.71 -8.43
N LEU A 133 -8.95 2.11 -7.23
CA LEU A 133 -7.71 1.68 -6.62
C LEU A 133 -7.05 0.54 -7.39
N ILE A 134 -7.85 -0.46 -7.78
CA ILE A 134 -7.40 -1.62 -8.55
C ILE A 134 -6.78 -1.17 -9.88
N THR A 135 -7.42 -0.24 -10.61
CA THR A 135 -6.88 0.23 -11.89
C THR A 135 -5.56 0.99 -11.75
N ILE A 136 -5.35 1.73 -10.65
CA ILE A 136 -4.06 2.36 -10.36
C ILE A 136 -3.01 1.28 -10.08
N ALA A 137 -3.35 0.28 -9.28
CA ALA A 137 -2.44 -0.81 -8.95
C ALA A 137 -2.04 -1.60 -10.20
N GLU A 138 -2.99 -1.95 -11.07
CA GLU A 138 -2.74 -2.60 -12.37
C GLU A 138 -1.77 -1.77 -13.24
N HIS A 139 -2.01 -0.47 -13.35
CA HIS A 139 -1.15 0.42 -14.13
C HIS A 139 0.28 0.46 -13.61
N GLU A 140 0.45 0.50 -12.31
CA GLU A 140 1.76 0.54 -11.64
C GLU A 140 2.43 -0.83 -11.54
N GLY A 141 1.79 -1.90 -12.02
CA GLY A 141 2.30 -3.27 -11.92
C GLY A 141 2.33 -3.79 -10.47
N ILE A 142 1.39 -3.33 -9.65
CA ILE A 142 1.17 -3.78 -8.26
C ILE A 142 0.02 -4.77 -8.26
N GLU A 143 0.19 -5.97 -7.69
CA GLU A 143 -0.87 -6.99 -7.66
C GLU A 143 -1.99 -6.62 -6.67
N PRO A 144 -3.25 -6.41 -7.15
CA PRO A 144 -4.38 -6.17 -6.27
C PRO A 144 -4.90 -7.48 -5.67
N ILE A 145 -5.05 -7.51 -4.35
CA ILE A 145 -5.69 -8.57 -3.60
C ILE A 145 -6.98 -8.02 -3.00
N ILE A 146 -8.10 -8.66 -3.25
CA ILE A 146 -9.40 -8.16 -2.80
C ILE A 146 -9.75 -8.78 -1.45
N VAL A 147 -10.14 -7.93 -0.50
CA VAL A 147 -10.53 -8.37 0.84
C VAL A 147 -11.93 -7.85 1.15
N ILE A 148 -12.91 -8.75 1.15
CA ILE A 148 -14.28 -8.45 1.53
C ILE A 148 -14.41 -8.63 3.04
N SER A 149 -14.51 -7.51 3.75
CA SER A 149 -14.60 -7.47 5.21
C SER A 149 -16.03 -7.48 5.71
N LYS A 150 -16.20 -7.72 7.03
CA LYS A 150 -17.50 -7.69 7.74
C LYS A 150 -18.51 -8.70 7.19
N ARG A 151 -18.04 -9.87 6.74
CA ARG A 151 -18.88 -10.95 6.21
C ARG A 151 -20.02 -11.33 7.16
N ASP A 152 -19.79 -11.25 8.48
CA ASP A 152 -20.77 -11.50 9.54
C ASP A 152 -22.00 -10.62 9.47
N LEU A 153 -21.87 -9.38 8.93
CA LEU A 153 -23.00 -8.42 8.82
C LEU A 153 -23.85 -8.64 7.57
N SER A 154 -23.29 -9.18 6.50
CA SER A 154 -23.98 -9.44 5.23
C SER A 154 -23.31 -10.54 4.43
N PRO A 155 -23.50 -11.83 4.78
CA PRO A 155 -22.87 -12.97 4.12
C PRO A 155 -23.18 -13.05 2.62
N GLU A 156 -24.45 -12.86 2.24
CA GLU A 156 -24.87 -12.92 0.84
C GLU A 156 -24.20 -11.86 -0.03
N ASN A 157 -24.08 -10.63 0.47
CA ASN A 157 -23.40 -9.56 -0.25
C ASN A 157 -21.90 -9.79 -0.28
N ALA A 158 -21.30 -10.36 0.77
CA ALA A 158 -19.92 -10.75 0.80
C ALA A 158 -19.59 -11.79 -0.28
N GLU A 159 -20.44 -12.82 -0.43
CA GLU A 159 -20.30 -13.84 -1.48
C GLU A 159 -20.43 -13.22 -2.87
N ARG A 160 -21.46 -12.39 -3.09
CA ARG A 160 -21.68 -11.67 -4.36
C ARG A 160 -20.47 -10.81 -4.76
N LEU A 161 -19.92 -10.04 -3.83
CA LEU A 161 -18.74 -9.20 -4.09
C LEU A 161 -17.51 -10.05 -4.38
N THR A 162 -17.30 -11.13 -3.64
CA THR A 162 -16.19 -12.06 -3.86
C THR A 162 -16.27 -12.68 -5.26
N ASP A 163 -17.46 -13.16 -5.68
CA ASP A 163 -17.67 -13.73 -7.01
C ASP A 163 -17.33 -12.74 -8.14
N ILE A 164 -17.75 -11.47 -8.00
CA ILE A 164 -17.44 -10.41 -8.98
C ILE A 164 -15.92 -10.33 -9.25
N TYR A 165 -15.11 -10.28 -8.21
CA TYR A 165 -13.67 -10.11 -8.37
C TYR A 165 -12.94 -11.39 -8.75
N ILE A 166 -13.36 -12.56 -8.26
CA ILE A 166 -12.83 -13.86 -8.71
C ILE A 166 -13.03 -14.02 -10.22
N ARG A 167 -14.21 -13.70 -10.73
CA ARG A 167 -14.52 -13.78 -12.18
C ARG A 167 -13.70 -12.80 -13.02
N CYS A 168 -13.24 -11.71 -12.43
CA CYS A 168 -12.30 -10.79 -13.06
C CYS A 168 -10.83 -11.24 -12.93
N GLY A 169 -10.55 -12.40 -12.32
CA GLY A 169 -9.20 -12.95 -12.18
C GLY A 169 -8.41 -12.44 -10.99
N PHE A 170 -9.08 -11.83 -9.99
CA PHE A 170 -8.42 -11.35 -8.77
C PHE A 170 -8.44 -12.39 -7.65
N THR A 171 -7.32 -12.53 -6.95
CA THR A 171 -7.28 -13.24 -5.66
C THR A 171 -8.17 -12.49 -4.67
N SER A 172 -9.15 -13.19 -4.09
CA SER A 172 -10.18 -12.58 -3.25
C SER A 172 -10.41 -13.37 -1.97
N PHE A 173 -10.51 -12.65 -0.86
CA PHE A 173 -10.80 -13.19 0.47
C PHE A 173 -12.09 -12.58 1.01
N SER A 174 -12.91 -13.40 1.68
CA SER A 174 -14.08 -12.94 2.42
C SER A 174 -13.93 -13.33 3.88
N LEU A 175 -14.03 -12.35 4.78
CA LEU A 175 -13.69 -12.54 6.18
C LEU A 175 -14.48 -11.64 7.13
N SER A 176 -14.47 -12.00 8.41
CA SER A 176 -14.93 -11.16 9.53
C SER A 176 -13.84 -11.04 10.59
N SER A 177 -13.36 -9.83 10.82
CA SER A 177 -12.42 -9.55 11.91
C SER A 177 -13.10 -9.61 13.29
N ALA A 178 -14.44 -9.55 13.36
CA ALA A 178 -15.19 -9.63 14.61
C ALA A 178 -15.32 -11.07 15.10
N THR A 179 -15.55 -12.02 14.19
CA THR A 179 -15.69 -13.45 14.52
C THR A 179 -14.39 -14.25 14.36
N GLY A 180 -13.40 -13.70 13.66
CA GLY A 180 -12.17 -14.38 13.27
C GLY A 180 -12.30 -15.22 12.00
N GLU A 181 -13.50 -15.37 11.43
CA GLU A 181 -13.73 -16.18 10.23
C GLU A 181 -12.92 -15.65 9.04
N GLY A 182 -12.11 -16.51 8.41
CA GLY A 182 -11.29 -16.21 7.23
C GLY A 182 -10.01 -15.38 7.52
N VAL A 183 -9.79 -14.92 8.76
CA VAL A 183 -8.62 -14.13 9.12
C VAL A 183 -7.34 -14.96 9.03
N ASP A 184 -7.35 -16.19 9.53
CA ASP A 184 -6.19 -17.08 9.47
C ASP A 184 -5.80 -17.41 8.02
N THR A 185 -6.79 -17.66 7.16
CA THR A 185 -6.54 -17.90 5.72
C THR A 185 -5.83 -16.72 5.04
N LEU A 186 -6.23 -15.50 5.36
CA LEU A 186 -5.56 -14.31 4.84
C LEU A 186 -4.17 -14.13 5.45
N ARG A 187 -4.01 -14.44 6.75
CA ARG A 187 -2.70 -14.40 7.43
C ARG A 187 -1.71 -15.38 6.81
N ASP A 188 -2.15 -16.62 6.55
CA ASP A 188 -1.32 -17.65 5.90
C ASP A 188 -0.94 -17.22 4.48
N TYR A 189 -1.87 -16.62 3.74
CA TYR A 189 -1.57 -16.06 2.42
C TYR A 189 -0.49 -14.97 2.51
N ILE A 190 -0.63 -14.03 3.44
CA ILE A 190 0.35 -12.95 3.65
C ILE A 190 1.72 -13.52 4.02
N ALA A 191 1.76 -14.46 4.95
CA ALA A 191 3.00 -15.09 5.38
C ALA A 191 3.72 -15.82 4.25
N HIS A 192 2.97 -16.45 3.34
CA HIS A 192 3.55 -17.21 2.24
C HIS A 192 3.91 -16.34 1.02
N TYR A 193 3.02 -15.43 0.63
CA TYR A 193 3.18 -14.69 -0.64
C TYR A 193 3.71 -13.26 -0.47
N CYS A 194 3.74 -12.71 0.75
CA CYS A 194 4.27 -11.37 1.03
C CYS A 194 5.62 -11.42 1.77
N ALA A 195 6.25 -12.59 1.86
CA ALA A 195 7.54 -12.78 2.49
C ALA A 195 8.65 -11.91 1.88
N ASP A 196 8.52 -11.56 0.59
CA ASP A 196 9.42 -10.66 -0.11
C ASP A 196 8.64 -9.46 -0.66
N GLY A 197 9.16 -8.26 -0.41
CA GLY A 197 8.59 -7.02 -0.94
C GLY A 197 7.66 -6.28 0.03
N ILE A 198 7.01 -5.26 -0.49
CA ILE A 198 6.17 -4.35 0.31
C ILE A 198 4.71 -4.53 -0.07
N SER A 199 3.87 -4.70 0.94
CA SER A 199 2.42 -4.78 0.77
C SER A 199 1.73 -3.70 1.60
N THR A 200 0.54 -3.25 1.17
CA THR A 200 -0.24 -2.26 1.91
C THR A 200 -1.73 -2.58 1.88
N PHE A 201 -2.47 -2.07 2.87
CA PHE A 201 -3.93 -2.19 2.94
C PHE A 201 -4.59 -0.87 2.58
N ALA A 202 -5.52 -0.92 1.64
CA ALA A 202 -6.22 0.24 1.13
C ALA A 202 -7.74 0.02 1.14
N GLY A 203 -8.50 1.10 1.18
CA GLY A 203 -9.97 1.05 1.17
C GLY A 203 -10.58 2.25 1.87
N VAL A 204 -11.89 2.40 1.76
CA VAL A 204 -12.62 3.53 2.34
C VAL A 204 -12.51 3.59 3.86
N SER A 205 -12.72 4.79 4.42
CA SER A 205 -12.85 4.94 5.88
C SER A 205 -14.02 4.09 6.39
N GLY A 206 -13.81 3.41 7.52
CA GLY A 206 -14.82 2.52 8.07
C GLY A 206 -14.95 1.14 7.42
N ALA A 207 -14.18 0.81 6.37
CA ALA A 207 -14.15 -0.54 5.79
C ALA A 207 -13.56 -1.62 6.71
N GLY A 208 -13.04 -1.25 7.89
CA GLY A 208 -12.52 -2.20 8.87
C GLY A 208 -11.03 -2.49 8.75
N LYS A 209 -10.27 -1.69 8.00
CA LYS A 209 -8.81 -1.90 7.82
C LYS A 209 -8.03 -2.02 9.12
N SER A 210 -8.18 -1.06 10.04
CA SER A 210 -7.45 -1.09 11.33
C SER A 210 -7.85 -2.27 12.20
N THR A 211 -9.14 -2.64 12.19
CA THR A 211 -9.64 -3.82 12.90
C THR A 211 -9.07 -5.10 12.29
N LEU A 212 -9.01 -5.15 10.96
CA LEU A 212 -8.43 -6.26 10.22
C LEU A 212 -6.93 -6.40 10.50
N LEU A 213 -6.18 -5.29 10.44
CA LEU A 213 -4.74 -5.28 10.72
C LEU A 213 -4.44 -5.74 12.16
N ASN A 214 -5.24 -5.31 13.13
CA ASN A 214 -5.09 -5.78 14.52
C ASN A 214 -5.46 -7.28 14.68
N ALA A 215 -6.42 -7.78 13.89
CA ALA A 215 -6.76 -9.21 13.90
C ALA A 215 -5.68 -10.06 13.22
N LEU A 216 -5.08 -9.56 12.14
CA LEU A 216 -3.97 -10.21 11.44
C LEU A 216 -2.66 -10.16 12.25
N PHE A 217 -2.38 -9.02 12.87
CA PHE A 217 -1.11 -8.67 13.52
C PHE A 217 -1.38 -8.06 14.90
N PRO A 218 -1.64 -8.86 15.94
CA PRO A 218 -1.96 -8.36 17.29
C PRO A 218 -0.89 -7.44 17.88
N SER A 219 0.38 -7.61 17.47
CA SER A 219 1.50 -6.77 17.92
C SER A 219 1.44 -5.32 17.42
N LEU A 220 0.61 -5.02 16.41
CA LEU A 220 0.56 -3.69 15.77
C LEU A 220 -0.18 -2.64 16.63
N GLU A 221 -1.07 -3.04 17.52
CA GLU A 221 -1.86 -2.18 18.43
C GLU A 221 -2.43 -0.90 17.79
N LEU A 222 -2.94 -1.00 16.56
CA LEU A 222 -3.51 0.15 15.88
C LEU A 222 -4.77 0.62 16.60
N LYS A 223 -4.90 1.94 16.79
CA LYS A 223 -6.11 2.54 17.37
C LYS A 223 -7.30 2.35 16.43
N THR A 224 -8.26 1.56 16.87
CA THR A 224 -9.53 1.33 16.15
C THR A 224 -10.60 2.31 16.65
N GLY A 225 -11.41 2.88 15.73
CA GLY A 225 -12.60 3.64 16.05
C GLY A 225 -12.57 5.14 15.70
N GLU A 226 -13.69 5.83 15.98
CA GLU A 226 -13.95 7.26 15.66
C GLU A 226 -12.92 8.26 16.24
N LEU A 227 -12.08 7.84 17.18
CA LEU A 227 -11.02 8.69 17.76
C LEU A 227 -9.96 9.09 16.75
N SER A 228 -9.73 8.29 15.69
CA SER A 228 -8.79 8.65 14.64
C SER A 228 -9.27 9.84 13.80
N GLU A 229 -10.58 10.01 13.62
CA GLU A 229 -11.17 11.15 12.91
C GLU A 229 -11.21 12.43 13.77
N LYS A 230 -11.46 12.32 15.07
CA LYS A 230 -11.46 13.49 15.98
C LYS A 230 -10.05 14.04 16.24
N LEU A 231 -9.03 13.19 16.28
CA LEU A 231 -7.62 13.60 16.36
C LEU A 231 -7.12 14.21 15.03
N ALA A 232 -7.71 13.85 13.89
CA ALA A 232 -7.37 14.42 12.59
C ALA A 232 -7.86 15.85 12.40
N ARG A 233 -8.85 16.34 13.19
CA ARG A 233 -9.37 17.72 13.14
C ARG A 233 -8.61 18.71 14.04
N GLY A 234 -7.69 18.24 14.86
CA GLY A 234 -6.95 19.12 15.80
C GLY A 234 -5.45 18.88 15.76
N LYS A 235 -4.72 19.67 15.01
CA LYS A 235 -3.28 19.76 14.75
C LYS A 235 -2.81 18.98 13.52
N ASN A 236 -2.15 19.73 12.61
CA ASN A 236 -1.37 19.24 11.46
C ASN A 236 -0.27 18.24 11.89
N THR A 237 -0.63 17.02 12.23
CA THR A 237 0.30 15.91 12.24
C THR A 237 0.23 15.30 10.85
N THR A 238 1.19 15.61 10.00
CA THR A 238 1.48 14.91 8.75
C THR A 238 1.71 13.45 9.14
N ARG A 239 0.68 12.61 8.99
CA ARG A 239 0.83 11.16 9.17
C ARG A 239 1.65 10.67 7.99
N THR A 240 2.90 10.36 8.26
CA THR A 240 3.82 9.72 7.33
C THR A 240 3.51 8.25 7.28
N SER A 241 3.50 7.66 6.08
CA SER A 241 3.47 6.20 5.93
C SER A 241 4.70 5.59 6.60
N GLU A 242 4.52 4.43 7.20
CA GLU A 242 5.58 3.68 7.88
C GLU A 242 5.53 2.21 7.47
N LEU A 243 6.70 1.60 7.27
CA LEU A 243 6.85 0.18 6.99
C LEU A 243 7.15 -0.58 8.28
N PHE A 244 6.47 -1.71 8.44
CA PHE A 244 6.68 -2.67 9.52
C PHE A 244 7.19 -3.97 8.92
N SER A 245 8.29 -4.52 9.44
CA SER A 245 8.80 -5.82 9.03
C SER A 245 7.76 -6.91 9.30
N LEU A 246 7.50 -7.74 8.29
CA LEU A 246 6.54 -8.85 8.39
C LEU A 246 6.98 -9.88 9.43
N ASP A 247 8.28 -10.12 9.59
CA ASP A 247 8.83 -11.00 10.63
C ASP A 247 8.47 -10.52 12.03
N SER A 248 8.60 -9.22 12.27
CA SER A 248 8.23 -8.63 13.55
C SER A 248 6.71 -8.69 13.81
N LEU A 249 5.89 -8.61 12.76
CA LEU A 249 4.43 -8.66 12.85
C LEU A 249 3.90 -10.08 13.08
N LEU A 250 4.49 -11.07 12.44
CA LEU A 250 4.11 -12.48 12.55
C LEU A 250 4.71 -13.16 13.80
N GLY A 251 5.81 -12.62 14.37
CA GLY A 251 6.46 -13.14 15.56
C GLY A 251 6.86 -14.62 15.43
N THR A 252 6.50 -15.45 16.41
CA THR A 252 6.84 -16.89 16.38
C THR A 252 6.23 -17.69 15.23
N GLN A 253 5.19 -17.18 14.58
CA GLN A 253 4.61 -17.83 13.39
C GLN A 253 5.52 -17.70 12.17
N ALA A 254 6.32 -16.62 12.06
CA ALA A 254 7.33 -16.48 11.01
C ALA A 254 8.38 -17.59 11.08
N ALA A 255 8.81 -17.96 12.27
CA ALA A 255 9.78 -19.02 12.48
C ALA A 255 9.29 -20.42 12.01
N ALA A 256 7.98 -20.66 12.05
CA ALA A 256 7.38 -21.92 11.59
C ALA A 256 7.36 -22.05 10.06
N LEU A 257 7.43 -20.90 9.33
CA LEU A 257 7.38 -20.85 7.87
C LEU A 257 8.77 -20.90 7.22
N SER A 258 9.86 -20.98 8.00
CA SER A 258 11.25 -21.28 7.58
C SER A 258 11.82 -20.37 6.47
N VAL A 259 11.29 -19.17 6.29
CA VAL A 259 11.78 -18.22 5.27
C VAL A 259 12.21 -16.96 6.01
N GLY A 260 13.51 -16.62 5.92
CA GLY A 260 13.98 -15.29 6.31
C GLY A 260 13.23 -14.30 5.44
N SER A 261 12.17 -13.70 5.98
CA SER A 261 11.31 -12.83 5.20
C SER A 261 11.85 -11.40 5.27
N HIS A 262 12.04 -10.79 4.10
CA HIS A 262 12.33 -9.37 3.96
C HIS A 262 11.08 -8.59 3.55
N GLY A 263 9.90 -9.13 3.88
CA GLY A 263 8.60 -8.53 3.58
C GLY A 263 8.24 -7.42 4.56
N TYR A 264 7.48 -6.44 4.07
CA TYR A 264 7.00 -5.31 4.85
C TYR A 264 5.51 -5.07 4.63
N ILE A 265 4.83 -4.67 5.69
CA ILE A 265 3.48 -4.12 5.63
C ILE A 265 3.56 -2.61 5.86
N ALA A 266 3.03 -1.82 4.92
CA ALA A 266 2.93 -0.39 5.06
C ALA A 266 1.61 -0.01 5.76
N ASP A 267 1.69 0.71 6.90
CA ASP A 267 0.54 1.43 7.44
C ASP A 267 0.43 2.78 6.74
N THR A 268 -0.71 2.99 6.14
CA THR A 268 -0.94 4.15 5.28
C THR A 268 -2.24 4.84 5.65
N PRO A 269 -2.16 5.99 6.34
CA PRO A 269 -3.34 6.81 6.56
C PRO A 269 -3.78 7.45 5.23
N GLY A 270 -5.05 7.28 4.86
CA GLY A 270 -5.68 8.17 3.89
C GLY A 270 -5.89 7.68 2.45
N PHE A 271 -6.05 6.37 2.19
CA PHE A 271 -6.50 5.86 0.90
C PHE A 271 -7.96 6.27 0.51
N SER A 272 -8.60 7.12 1.29
CA SER A 272 -10.03 7.44 1.12
C SER A 272 -10.34 8.41 -0.03
N MET A 273 -9.33 8.98 -0.69
CA MET A 273 -9.54 10.03 -1.72
C MET A 273 -8.71 9.74 -2.97
N ILE A 274 -9.22 8.84 -3.82
CA ILE A 274 -8.71 8.64 -5.17
C ILE A 274 -9.48 9.56 -6.10
N ASP A 275 -8.80 10.56 -6.64
CA ASP A 275 -9.38 11.59 -7.50
C ASP A 275 -8.62 11.67 -8.83
N PHE A 276 -9.18 11.07 -9.87
CA PHE A 276 -8.61 11.06 -11.22
C PHE A 276 -8.62 12.43 -11.89
N THR A 277 -9.47 13.35 -11.41
CA THR A 277 -9.50 14.71 -11.95
C THR A 277 -8.34 15.55 -11.43
N ARG A 278 -7.89 15.25 -10.21
CA ARG A 278 -6.84 16.00 -9.50
C ARG A 278 -5.42 15.45 -9.71
N TYR A 279 -5.29 14.12 -9.85
CA TYR A 279 -3.99 13.46 -9.98
C TYR A 279 -3.85 12.77 -11.34
N ASP A 280 -2.62 12.79 -11.89
CA ASP A 280 -2.26 12.09 -13.12
C ASP A 280 -1.80 10.67 -12.76
N TYR A 281 -2.75 9.73 -12.65
CA TYR A 281 -2.40 8.33 -12.40
C TYR A 281 -1.99 7.62 -13.69
N TYR A 282 -2.79 7.78 -14.76
CA TYR A 282 -2.55 7.22 -16.10
C TYR A 282 -3.41 7.94 -17.14
N GLU A 283 -3.12 7.72 -18.42
CA GLU A 283 -3.84 8.37 -19.52
C GLU A 283 -5.12 7.61 -19.90
N LEU A 284 -6.06 8.30 -20.54
CA LEU A 284 -7.32 7.67 -20.97
C LEU A 284 -7.11 6.47 -21.90
N ALA A 285 -6.02 6.43 -22.66
CA ALA A 285 -5.70 5.34 -23.57
C ALA A 285 -5.31 4.05 -22.82
N ASP A 286 -4.81 4.16 -21.59
CA ASP A 286 -4.38 3.03 -20.77
C ASP A 286 -5.57 2.36 -20.08
N LEU A 287 -6.71 3.08 -19.92
CA LEU A 287 -7.86 2.62 -19.15
C LEU A 287 -8.38 1.22 -19.54
N PRO A 288 -8.55 0.84 -20.83
CA PRO A 288 -9.01 -0.50 -21.17
C PRO A 288 -8.05 -1.61 -20.71
N HIS A 289 -6.74 -1.33 -20.66
CA HIS A 289 -5.68 -2.28 -20.33
C HIS A 289 -5.48 -2.49 -18.83
N VAL A 290 -6.02 -1.61 -17.98
CA VAL A 290 -6.00 -1.75 -16.52
C VAL A 290 -7.27 -2.41 -15.97
N PHE A 291 -8.15 -2.89 -16.84
CA PHE A 291 -9.23 -3.82 -16.53
C PHE A 291 -8.86 -5.18 -17.09
N ARG A 292 -8.17 -6.02 -16.28
CA ARG A 292 -7.59 -7.30 -16.74
C ARG A 292 -8.64 -8.22 -17.38
N GLU A 293 -9.89 -8.13 -16.95
CA GLU A 293 -11.01 -8.86 -17.54
C GLU A 293 -11.42 -8.40 -18.94
N PHE A 294 -10.93 -7.23 -19.40
CA PHE A 294 -11.19 -6.76 -20.77
C PHE A 294 -10.19 -7.34 -21.78
N GLU A 295 -8.97 -7.66 -21.33
CA GLU A 295 -7.85 -8.05 -22.20
C GLU A 295 -8.20 -9.15 -23.23
N PRO A 296 -8.95 -10.23 -22.89
CA PRO A 296 -9.33 -11.27 -23.85
C PRO A 296 -10.23 -10.79 -24.99
N TYR A 297 -10.86 -9.61 -24.83
CA TYR A 297 -11.87 -9.06 -25.75
C TYR A 297 -11.36 -7.88 -26.59
N LEU A 298 -10.31 -7.17 -26.14
CA LEU A 298 -9.87 -5.91 -26.76
C LEU A 298 -9.57 -6.05 -28.26
N ALA A 299 -8.89 -7.13 -28.65
CA ALA A 299 -8.51 -7.39 -30.04
C ALA A 299 -9.70 -7.75 -30.95
N ASN A 300 -10.86 -8.09 -30.38
CA ASN A 300 -12.03 -8.57 -31.11
C ASN A 300 -13.08 -7.49 -31.39
N CYS A 301 -12.82 -6.25 -31.01
CA CYS A 301 -13.70 -5.13 -31.28
C CYS A 301 -13.70 -4.76 -32.76
N ARG A 302 -14.87 -4.39 -33.30
CA ARG A 302 -15.02 -3.96 -34.69
C ARG A 302 -14.14 -2.75 -35.04
N TYR A 303 -13.91 -1.84 -34.08
CA TYR A 303 -13.15 -0.61 -34.28
C TYR A 303 -11.83 -0.66 -33.51
N SER A 304 -10.74 -0.29 -34.18
CA SER A 304 -9.39 -0.28 -33.57
C SER A 304 -9.22 0.78 -32.44
N ARG A 305 -10.12 1.77 -32.40
CA ARG A 305 -10.16 2.81 -31.34
C ARG A 305 -11.48 2.74 -30.56
N CYS A 306 -11.94 1.52 -30.30
CA CYS A 306 -13.13 1.29 -29.52
C CYS A 306 -12.94 1.88 -28.11
N THR A 307 -13.91 2.62 -27.63
CA THR A 307 -13.89 3.16 -26.27
C THR A 307 -14.60 2.26 -25.27
N HIS A 308 -15.22 1.17 -25.73
CA HIS A 308 -15.98 0.19 -24.95
C HIS A 308 -17.12 0.79 -24.14
N THR A 309 -17.66 1.94 -24.61
CA THR A 309 -18.73 2.67 -23.93
C THR A 309 -20.10 2.43 -24.54
N CYS A 310 -20.20 2.46 -25.88
CA CYS A 310 -21.48 2.33 -26.60
C CYS A 310 -21.36 1.85 -28.05
N GLU A 311 -20.15 1.48 -28.51
CA GLU A 311 -19.91 1.16 -29.90
C GLU A 311 -20.57 -0.15 -30.32
N ASP A 312 -21.19 -0.12 -31.50
CA ASP A 312 -21.71 -1.32 -32.15
C ASP A 312 -20.58 -2.28 -32.56
N GLY A 313 -20.75 -3.58 -32.28
CA GLY A 313 -19.72 -4.58 -32.51
C GLY A 313 -18.54 -4.50 -31.53
N CYS A 314 -18.74 -3.94 -30.33
CA CYS A 314 -17.77 -3.96 -29.25
C CYS A 314 -17.81 -5.31 -28.54
N ALA A 315 -16.68 -6.06 -28.55
CA ALA A 315 -16.58 -7.36 -27.91
C ALA A 315 -16.65 -7.29 -26.37
N VAL A 316 -16.17 -6.20 -25.77
CA VAL A 316 -16.31 -5.97 -24.32
C VAL A 316 -17.79 -5.79 -23.93
N LEU A 317 -18.56 -4.98 -24.68
CA LEU A 317 -19.98 -4.78 -24.42
C LEU A 317 -20.77 -6.09 -24.60
N GLU A 318 -20.40 -6.92 -25.55
CA GLU A 318 -21.02 -8.24 -25.72
C GLU A 318 -20.68 -9.17 -24.54
N ALA A 319 -19.43 -9.17 -24.05
CA ALA A 319 -19.03 -9.90 -22.87
C ALA A 319 -19.78 -9.43 -21.58
N VAL A 320 -20.08 -8.13 -21.48
CA VAL A 320 -20.92 -7.61 -20.39
C VAL A 320 -22.37 -8.10 -20.53
N LYS A 321 -22.94 -8.08 -21.74
CA LYS A 321 -24.34 -8.57 -22.00
C LYS A 321 -24.51 -10.05 -21.67
N THR A 322 -23.52 -10.87 -22.06
CA THR A 322 -23.53 -12.31 -21.78
C THR A 322 -23.17 -12.62 -20.31
N GLY A 323 -22.76 -11.62 -19.55
CA GLY A 323 -22.34 -11.76 -18.16
C GLY A 323 -20.93 -12.34 -17.98
N ALA A 324 -20.13 -12.47 -19.03
CA ALA A 324 -18.72 -12.88 -18.93
C ALA A 324 -17.90 -11.82 -18.17
N ILE A 325 -18.19 -10.54 -18.40
CA ILE A 325 -17.68 -9.42 -17.60
C ILE A 325 -18.80 -8.96 -16.66
N PRO A 326 -18.55 -8.83 -15.33
CA PRO A 326 -19.53 -8.32 -14.38
C PRO A 326 -19.96 -6.89 -14.74
N LYS A 327 -21.28 -6.64 -14.74
CA LYS A 327 -21.85 -5.33 -15.10
C LYS A 327 -21.32 -4.19 -14.22
N THR A 328 -21.14 -4.44 -12.92
CA THR A 328 -20.60 -3.46 -11.96
C THR A 328 -19.18 -3.00 -12.33
N ARG A 329 -18.36 -3.89 -12.86
CA ARG A 329 -17.00 -3.54 -13.33
C ARG A 329 -17.05 -2.63 -14.54
N HIS A 330 -17.95 -2.91 -15.50
CA HIS A 330 -18.13 -2.02 -16.65
C HIS A 330 -18.75 -0.66 -16.24
N GLU A 331 -19.64 -0.62 -15.26
CA GLU A 331 -20.18 0.63 -14.69
C GLU A 331 -19.05 1.47 -14.07
N SER A 332 -18.12 0.84 -13.36
CA SER A 332 -16.92 1.50 -12.84
C SER A 332 -16.01 2.01 -13.96
N TYR A 333 -15.82 1.21 -15.01
CA TYR A 333 -15.09 1.62 -16.22
C TYR A 333 -15.66 2.90 -16.83
N LEU A 334 -16.98 2.95 -17.03
CA LEU A 334 -17.66 4.12 -17.61
C LEU A 334 -17.49 5.38 -16.72
N SER A 335 -17.55 5.22 -15.40
CA SER A 335 -17.33 6.31 -14.46
C SER A 335 -15.89 6.86 -14.55
N ILE A 336 -14.90 5.97 -14.55
CA ILE A 336 -13.47 6.35 -14.66
C ILE A 336 -13.18 6.97 -16.05
N TYR A 337 -13.78 6.41 -17.11
CA TYR A 337 -13.68 6.97 -18.47
C TYR A 337 -14.17 8.41 -18.52
N ALA A 338 -15.30 8.70 -17.89
CA ALA A 338 -15.86 10.05 -17.82
C ALA A 338 -14.90 11.01 -17.08
N ASP A 339 -14.39 10.61 -15.92
CA ASP A 339 -13.43 11.40 -15.14
C ASP A 339 -12.19 11.76 -15.95
N LEU A 340 -11.58 10.77 -16.65
CA LEU A 340 -10.37 10.97 -17.46
C LEU A 340 -10.63 11.80 -18.73
N LYS A 341 -11.81 11.62 -19.35
CA LYS A 341 -12.21 12.39 -20.54
C LYS A 341 -12.41 13.87 -20.21
N ASP A 342 -13.01 14.17 -19.07
CA ASP A 342 -13.23 15.56 -18.64
C ASP A 342 -11.91 16.24 -18.30
N LYS A 343 -10.96 15.53 -17.68
CA LYS A 343 -9.62 16.04 -17.41
C LYS A 343 -8.89 16.51 -18.66
N ARG A 344 -8.99 15.78 -19.78
CA ARG A 344 -8.41 16.19 -21.08
C ARG A 344 -8.94 17.52 -21.60
N ARG A 345 -10.17 17.90 -21.27
CA ARG A 345 -10.76 19.16 -21.70
C ARG A 345 -10.14 20.37 -21.00
N TRP A 346 -9.61 20.20 -19.79
CA TRP A 346 -9.01 21.28 -19.00
C TRP A 346 -7.50 21.44 -19.23
N LYS A 347 -6.82 20.44 -19.80
CA LYS A 347 -5.40 20.53 -20.19
C LYS A 347 -5.13 21.22 -21.54
N LYS A 348 -6.19 21.69 -22.25
CA LYS A 348 -6.11 22.50 -23.46
C LYS A 348 -6.21 23.99 -23.13
#